data_4123399360a1e3a8c7a1dc25a5002d62
#
_entry.id   4123399360a1e3a8c7a1dc25a5002d62
#
_cell.length_a   1.000
_cell.length_b   1.000
_cell.length_c   1.000
_cell.angle_alpha   90.00
_cell.angle_beta   90.00
_cell.angle_gamma   90.00
#
_symmetry.space_group_name_H-M   'P 1'
#
loop_
_entity.id
_entity.type
_entity.pdbx_description
1 polymer ?
#
loop_
_entity_poly.entity_id
_entity_poly.type
_entity_poly.pdbx_seq_one_letter_code
_entity_poly.pdbx_strand_id
1 'polypeptide(L)'
;MTTEQWQASRNNLKDAKRWVIKIGSALLTNDGKGLNREGMQSWVDQIAGLLNAGHEVVLVSSGSVAEGMTRLGWKTRPDEVHKLQAAAAVGQMGLVQAYETSFSKHGRHTAQVLLTHDDLSDRKRYLNARTTLRTLLDMGVVPIINENDTVVTDEICFGDNDTLGALAANLVEADLLVILTDQD
;
A
#
# COMPACT_ATOMS: atom_id res chain seq x y z
N MET A 1 -13.56 -23.86 14.10
CA MET A 1 -14.24 -23.67 12.81
C MET A 1 -14.18 -25.00 12.06
N THR A 2 -15.32 -25.49 11.55
CA THR A 2 -15.38 -26.74 10.77
C THR A 2 -14.91 -26.47 9.33
N THR A 3 -14.54 -27.57 8.61
CA THR A 3 -14.13 -27.47 7.19
C THR A 3 -15.24 -26.83 6.32
N GLU A 4 -16.50 -27.06 6.64
CA GLU A 4 -17.66 -26.49 5.95
C GLU A 4 -17.76 -24.96 6.19
N GLN A 5 -17.47 -24.49 7.41
CA GLN A 5 -17.44 -23.06 7.73
C GLN A 5 -16.30 -22.36 6.98
N TRP A 6 -15.15 -23.01 6.83
CA TRP A 6 -14.04 -22.49 6.02
C TRP A 6 -14.40 -22.41 4.54
N GLN A 7 -15.06 -23.41 3.98
CA GLN A 7 -15.52 -23.41 2.59
C GLN A 7 -16.59 -22.35 2.33
N ALA A 8 -17.54 -22.18 3.25
CA ALA A 8 -18.54 -21.12 3.17
C ALA A 8 -17.90 -19.72 3.20
N SER A 9 -16.93 -19.50 4.10
CA SER A 9 -16.17 -18.24 4.16
C SER A 9 -15.39 -17.96 2.86
N ARG A 10 -14.75 -18.98 2.28
CA ARG A 10 -14.04 -18.84 0.98
C ARG A 10 -14.98 -18.55 -0.18
N ASN A 11 -16.20 -19.06 -0.17
CA ASN A 11 -17.18 -18.75 -1.20
C ASN A 11 -17.66 -17.30 -1.13
N ASN A 12 -17.75 -16.71 0.07
CA ASN A 12 -18.09 -15.29 0.26
C ASN A 12 -17.01 -14.36 -0.28
N LEU A 13 -15.72 -14.79 -0.37
CA LEU A 13 -14.66 -13.99 -0.96
C LEU A 13 -14.87 -13.70 -2.45
N LYS A 14 -15.62 -14.53 -3.16
CA LYS A 14 -15.94 -14.32 -4.58
C LYS A 14 -16.87 -13.12 -4.80
N ASP A 15 -17.62 -12.76 -3.78
CA ASP A 15 -18.57 -11.63 -3.83
C ASP A 15 -17.95 -10.32 -3.34
N ALA A 16 -16.70 -10.36 -2.85
CA ALA A 16 -15.97 -9.18 -2.42
C ALA A 16 -15.75 -8.23 -3.59
N LYS A 17 -16.24 -7.00 -3.47
CA LYS A 17 -16.13 -5.97 -4.53
C LYS A 17 -14.96 -5.03 -4.30
N ARG A 18 -14.76 -4.60 -3.06
CA ARG A 18 -13.69 -3.66 -2.68
C ARG A 18 -12.60 -4.37 -1.91
N TRP A 19 -11.40 -4.31 -2.45
CA TRP A 19 -10.23 -5.00 -1.94
C TRP A 19 -9.18 -3.99 -1.47
N VAL A 20 -8.59 -4.25 -0.32
CA VAL A 20 -7.33 -3.64 0.07
C VAL A 20 -6.24 -4.68 -0.07
N ILE A 21 -5.19 -4.36 -0.82
CA ILE A 21 -4.04 -5.25 -1.03
C ILE A 21 -2.81 -4.58 -0.42
N LYS A 22 -2.25 -5.17 0.63
CA LYS A 22 -1.00 -4.72 1.24
C LYS A 22 0.17 -5.53 0.69
N ILE A 23 1.23 -4.87 0.28
CA ILE A 23 2.47 -5.51 -0.20
C ILE A 23 3.62 -5.16 0.74
N GLY A 24 4.23 -6.19 1.33
CA GLY A 24 5.33 -6.05 2.28
C GLY A 24 6.63 -5.54 1.63
N SER A 25 7.48 -4.88 2.44
CA SER A 25 8.73 -4.28 1.98
C SER A 25 9.72 -5.31 1.43
N ALA A 26 9.80 -6.49 2.04
CA ALA A 26 10.69 -7.56 1.59
C ALA A 26 10.39 -7.99 0.14
N LEU A 27 9.11 -8.12 -0.21
CA LEU A 27 8.68 -8.43 -1.56
C LEU A 27 8.97 -7.30 -2.55
N LEU A 28 8.77 -6.04 -2.09
CA LEU A 28 8.92 -4.85 -2.94
C LEU A 28 10.36 -4.46 -3.23
N THR A 29 11.34 -4.87 -2.40
CA THR A 29 12.68 -4.24 -2.42
C THR A 29 13.83 -5.21 -2.62
N ASN A 30 13.63 -6.42 -3.10
CA ASN A 30 14.71 -7.40 -3.29
C ASN A 30 15.69 -7.43 -2.09
N ASP A 31 15.19 -7.60 -0.88
CA ASP A 31 15.97 -7.54 0.37
C ASP A 31 16.73 -6.22 0.57
N GLY A 32 16.09 -5.10 0.23
CA GLY A 32 16.66 -3.76 0.41
C GLY A 32 17.63 -3.30 -0.68
N LYS A 33 17.72 -4.03 -1.80
CA LYS A 33 18.60 -3.68 -2.94
C LYS A 33 17.92 -2.83 -4.02
N GLY A 34 16.82 -2.18 -3.67
CA GLY A 34 16.00 -1.38 -4.58
C GLY A 34 14.71 -2.09 -4.98
N LEU A 35 13.86 -1.41 -5.74
CA LEU A 35 12.55 -1.93 -6.09
C LEU A 35 12.62 -3.16 -7.00
N ASN A 36 11.86 -4.18 -6.64
CA ASN A 36 11.59 -5.35 -7.47
C ASN A 36 10.57 -5.01 -8.56
N ARG A 37 11.03 -4.38 -9.63
CA ARG A 37 10.16 -3.89 -10.71
C ARG A 37 9.44 -5.01 -11.45
N GLU A 38 10.04 -6.19 -11.58
CA GLU A 38 9.42 -7.35 -12.21
C GLU A 38 8.30 -7.91 -11.34
N GLY A 39 8.54 -8.07 -10.04
CA GLY A 39 7.51 -8.46 -9.08
C GLY A 39 6.36 -7.46 -9.03
N MET A 40 6.68 -6.16 -8.98
CA MET A 40 5.66 -5.10 -9.03
C MET A 40 4.80 -5.19 -10.28
N GLN A 41 5.40 -5.40 -11.45
CA GLN A 41 4.66 -5.55 -12.70
C GLN A 41 3.72 -6.76 -12.64
N SER A 42 4.21 -7.90 -12.16
CA SER A 42 3.40 -9.12 -12.04
C SER A 42 2.19 -8.93 -11.12
N TRP A 43 2.36 -8.24 -9.98
CA TRP A 43 1.22 -7.94 -9.10
C TRP A 43 0.26 -6.93 -9.73
N VAL A 44 0.79 -5.90 -10.38
CA VAL A 44 -0.04 -4.90 -11.07
C VAL A 44 -0.85 -5.56 -12.20
N ASP A 45 -0.29 -6.51 -12.95
CA ASP A 45 -1.01 -7.26 -13.99
C ASP A 45 -2.20 -8.04 -13.40
N GLN A 46 -2.02 -8.68 -12.23
CA GLN A 46 -3.09 -9.38 -11.54
C GLN A 46 -4.16 -8.41 -11.00
N ILE A 47 -3.73 -7.27 -10.43
CA ILE A 47 -4.64 -6.23 -9.93
C ILE A 47 -5.43 -5.61 -11.08
N ALA A 48 -4.80 -5.37 -12.22
CA ALA A 48 -5.49 -4.89 -13.41
C ALA A 48 -6.57 -5.88 -13.87
N GLY A 49 -6.32 -7.18 -13.74
CA GLY A 49 -7.32 -8.22 -13.96
C GLY A 49 -8.54 -8.07 -13.05
N LEU A 50 -8.32 -7.81 -11.74
CA LEU A 50 -9.40 -7.55 -10.78
C LEU A 50 -10.18 -6.28 -11.15
N LEU A 51 -9.49 -5.19 -11.48
CA LEU A 51 -10.12 -3.93 -11.89
C LEU A 51 -10.97 -4.10 -13.17
N ASN A 52 -10.51 -4.90 -14.14
CA ASN A 52 -11.23 -5.20 -15.37
C ASN A 52 -12.44 -6.11 -15.12
N ALA A 53 -12.41 -6.92 -14.06
CA ALA A 53 -13.56 -7.71 -13.60
C ALA A 53 -14.58 -6.89 -12.78
N GLY A 54 -14.32 -5.58 -12.57
CA GLY A 54 -15.26 -4.67 -11.90
C GLY A 54 -15.05 -4.57 -10.39
N HIS A 55 -13.92 -5.08 -9.88
CA HIS A 55 -13.55 -4.86 -8.48
C HIS A 55 -12.90 -3.48 -8.28
N GLU A 56 -13.03 -2.93 -7.09
CA GLU A 56 -12.30 -1.75 -6.64
C GLU A 56 -11.09 -2.19 -5.82
N VAL A 57 -9.94 -1.59 -6.08
CA VAL A 57 -8.68 -1.95 -5.40
C VAL A 57 -8.00 -0.72 -4.83
N VAL A 58 -7.62 -0.82 -3.57
CA VAL A 58 -6.71 0.11 -2.88
C VAL A 58 -5.43 -0.63 -2.56
N LEU A 59 -4.28 -0.08 -2.90
CA LEU A 59 -2.99 -0.63 -2.51
C LEU A 59 -2.49 0.01 -1.22
N VAL A 60 -1.90 -0.79 -0.35
CA VAL A 60 -1.08 -0.32 0.76
C VAL A 60 0.33 -0.81 0.53
N SER A 61 1.24 0.13 0.35
CA SER A 61 2.61 -0.15 -0.07
C SER A 61 3.61 0.11 1.06
N SER A 62 4.79 -0.43 0.90
CA SER A 62 5.96 -0.24 1.76
C SER A 62 7.19 0.05 0.89
N GLY A 63 8.37 0.14 1.50
CA GLY A 63 9.65 0.13 0.78
C GLY A 63 10.18 1.51 0.40
N SER A 64 9.53 2.61 0.82
CA SER A 64 9.99 3.99 0.58
C SER A 64 11.42 4.23 1.09
N VAL A 65 11.71 3.83 2.33
CA VAL A 65 13.05 3.99 2.93
C VAL A 65 14.11 3.21 2.14
N ALA A 66 13.83 1.94 1.82
CA ALA A 66 14.79 1.09 1.09
C ALA A 66 15.08 1.61 -0.32
N GLU A 67 14.04 2.05 -1.05
CA GLU A 67 14.21 2.69 -2.36
C GLU A 67 15.00 3.99 -2.24
N GLY A 68 14.73 4.80 -1.20
CA GLY A 68 15.47 6.03 -0.95
C GLY A 68 16.94 5.79 -0.65
N MET A 69 17.26 4.81 0.18
CA MET A 69 18.63 4.40 0.46
C MET A 69 19.35 3.98 -0.83
N THR A 70 18.70 3.20 -1.67
CA THR A 70 19.25 2.77 -2.96
C THR A 70 19.53 3.97 -3.86
N ARG A 71 18.60 4.91 -3.99
CA ARG A 71 18.76 6.13 -4.80
C ARG A 71 19.86 7.05 -4.29
N LEU A 72 20.04 7.12 -2.96
CA LEU A 72 21.09 7.89 -2.30
C LEU A 72 22.45 7.17 -2.28
N GLY A 73 22.52 5.91 -2.75
CA GLY A 73 23.73 5.12 -2.73
C GLY A 73 24.15 4.65 -1.33
N TRP A 74 23.24 4.62 -0.37
CA TRP A 74 23.55 4.20 0.99
C TRP A 74 23.58 2.67 1.09
N LYS A 75 24.66 2.15 1.66
CA LYS A 75 24.86 0.70 1.81
C LYS A 75 24.35 0.16 3.15
N THR A 76 24.24 1.02 4.15
CA THR A 76 23.80 0.68 5.51
C THR A 76 22.63 1.55 5.90
N ARG A 77 21.66 0.94 6.60
CA ARG A 77 20.52 1.68 7.14
C ARG A 77 21.00 2.60 8.25
N PRO A 78 20.71 3.90 8.20
CA PRO A 78 21.04 4.82 9.28
C PRO A 78 20.17 4.55 10.51
N ASP A 79 20.71 4.88 11.69
CA ASP A 79 19.97 4.81 12.95
C ASP A 79 19.22 6.13 13.24
N GLU A 80 19.65 7.23 12.62
CA GLU A 80 19.05 8.55 12.86
C GLU A 80 17.73 8.70 12.09
N VAL A 81 16.68 9.01 12.86
CA VAL A 81 15.30 9.17 12.35
C VAL A 81 15.21 10.13 11.19
N HIS A 82 15.81 11.30 11.30
CA HIS A 82 15.76 12.32 10.24
C HIS A 82 16.43 11.85 8.93
N LYS A 83 17.40 10.95 9.00
CA LYS A 83 17.97 10.33 7.78
C LYS A 83 17.02 9.31 7.18
N LEU A 84 16.33 8.52 8.01
CA LEU A 84 15.30 7.61 7.54
C LEU A 84 14.13 8.35 6.89
N GLN A 85 13.69 9.45 7.50
CA GLN A 85 12.67 10.34 6.95
C GLN A 85 13.08 10.93 5.59
N ALA A 86 14.33 11.41 5.49
CA ALA A 86 14.87 11.92 4.23
C ALA A 86 14.97 10.83 3.15
N ALA A 87 15.40 9.62 3.53
CA ALA A 87 15.42 8.48 2.61
C ALA A 87 14.00 8.12 2.16
N ALA A 88 13.03 8.07 3.08
CA ALA A 88 11.62 7.81 2.72
C ALA A 88 11.09 8.84 1.72
N ALA A 89 11.37 10.13 1.91
CA ALA A 89 10.97 11.19 0.99
C ALA A 89 11.52 10.99 -0.43
N VAL A 90 12.82 10.65 -0.53
CA VAL A 90 13.48 10.37 -1.82
C VAL A 90 12.93 9.09 -2.46
N GLY A 91 12.73 8.06 -1.65
CA GLY A 91 12.28 6.76 -2.14
C GLY A 91 10.81 6.73 -2.53
N GLN A 92 9.97 7.50 -1.83
CA GLN A 92 8.53 7.60 -2.14
C GLN A 92 8.28 8.05 -3.57
N MET A 93 9.08 8.98 -4.08
CA MET A 93 9.02 9.41 -5.49
C MET A 93 9.27 8.24 -6.45
N GLY A 94 10.29 7.41 -6.17
CA GLY A 94 10.61 6.24 -6.99
C GLY A 94 9.54 5.16 -6.95
N LEU A 95 8.97 4.93 -5.78
CA LEU A 95 7.90 3.97 -5.56
C LEU A 95 6.64 4.35 -6.36
N VAL A 96 6.20 5.60 -6.24
CA VAL A 96 5.04 6.12 -6.98
C VAL A 96 5.27 6.04 -8.48
N GLN A 97 6.44 6.45 -8.96
CA GLN A 97 6.77 6.38 -10.38
C GLN A 97 6.75 4.94 -10.91
N ALA A 98 7.23 3.98 -10.12
CA ALA A 98 7.22 2.57 -10.51
C ALA A 98 5.78 2.03 -10.65
N TYR A 99 4.90 2.34 -9.70
CA TYR A 99 3.49 1.96 -9.79
C TYR A 99 2.78 2.64 -10.96
N GLU A 100 2.93 3.96 -11.11
CA GLU A 100 2.31 4.69 -12.23
C GLU A 100 2.75 4.13 -13.58
N THR A 101 4.05 3.83 -13.74
CA THR A 101 4.58 3.20 -14.95
C THR A 101 3.97 1.83 -15.21
N SER A 102 3.72 1.05 -14.17
CA SER A 102 3.15 -0.29 -14.32
C SER A 102 1.65 -0.25 -14.60
N PHE A 103 0.88 0.58 -13.89
CA PHE A 103 -0.56 0.73 -14.09
C PHE A 103 -0.93 1.42 -15.40
N SER A 104 -0.11 2.36 -15.88
CA SER A 104 -0.34 3.05 -17.15
C SER A 104 -0.34 2.10 -18.35
N LYS A 105 0.37 0.97 -18.30
CA LYS A 105 0.31 -0.08 -19.32
C LYS A 105 -1.08 -0.71 -19.45
N HIS A 106 -1.89 -0.62 -18.41
CA HIS A 106 -3.28 -1.09 -18.37
C HIS A 106 -4.29 0.05 -18.52
N GLY A 107 -3.84 1.26 -18.88
CA GLY A 107 -4.70 2.43 -19.02
C GLY A 107 -5.30 2.92 -17.70
N ARG A 108 -4.64 2.64 -16.56
CA ARG A 108 -5.08 3.03 -15.24
C ARG A 108 -4.16 4.11 -14.66
N HIS A 109 -4.77 5.07 -13.97
CA HIS A 109 -4.06 6.08 -13.20
C HIS A 109 -3.93 5.66 -11.74
N THR A 110 -2.88 6.14 -11.09
CA THR A 110 -2.66 5.95 -9.67
C THR A 110 -2.72 7.27 -8.93
N ALA A 111 -3.01 7.23 -7.64
CA ALA A 111 -2.95 8.39 -6.77
C ALA A 111 -2.21 8.04 -5.48
N GLN A 112 -1.20 8.83 -5.13
CA GLN A 112 -0.52 8.69 -3.85
C GLN A 112 -1.35 9.28 -2.72
N VAL A 113 -1.53 8.51 -1.64
CA VAL A 113 -2.17 8.95 -0.40
C VAL A 113 -1.24 8.61 0.76
N LEU A 114 -0.68 9.62 1.42
CA LEU A 114 0.17 9.45 2.58
C LEU A 114 -0.64 9.74 3.85
N LEU A 115 -0.63 8.80 4.78
CA LEU A 115 -1.39 8.88 6.03
C LEU A 115 -0.46 8.69 7.22
N THR A 116 -0.80 9.35 8.31
CA THR A 116 -0.21 9.13 9.63
C THR A 116 -1.22 8.49 10.57
N HIS A 117 -0.77 8.01 11.72
CA HIS A 117 -1.66 7.54 12.78
C HIS A 117 -2.66 8.64 13.21
N ASP A 118 -2.22 9.89 13.27
CA ASP A 118 -3.07 11.03 13.63
C ASP A 118 -4.19 11.26 12.62
N ASP A 119 -3.91 11.05 11.32
CA ASP A 119 -4.93 11.18 10.26
C ASP A 119 -6.05 10.15 10.41
N LEU A 120 -5.76 9.00 11.01
CA LEU A 120 -6.74 7.95 11.24
C LEU A 120 -7.39 8.01 12.63
N SER A 121 -6.76 8.70 13.59
CA SER A 121 -7.25 8.88 14.96
C SER A 121 -8.15 10.11 15.09
N ASP A 122 -7.85 11.20 14.37
CA ASP A 122 -8.68 12.40 14.34
C ASP A 122 -9.90 12.21 13.43
N ARG A 123 -11.09 12.37 13.99
CA ARG A 123 -12.35 12.13 13.27
C ARG A 123 -12.50 12.96 11.99
N LYS A 124 -12.06 14.21 12.00
CA LYS A 124 -12.19 15.11 10.85
C LYS A 124 -11.25 14.70 9.73
N ARG A 125 -10.00 14.41 10.07
CA ARG A 125 -8.97 13.91 9.12
C ARG A 125 -9.38 12.56 8.56
N TYR A 126 -9.85 11.64 9.41
CA TYR A 126 -10.39 10.34 9.00
C TYR A 126 -11.49 10.47 7.95
N LEU A 127 -12.49 11.31 8.18
CA LEU A 127 -13.62 11.51 7.25
C LEU A 127 -13.15 12.14 5.93
N ASN A 128 -12.19 13.07 5.98
CA ASN A 128 -11.62 13.66 4.78
C ASN A 128 -10.85 12.62 3.94
N ALA A 129 -9.98 11.84 4.59
CA ALA A 129 -9.23 10.76 3.92
C ALA A 129 -10.18 9.73 3.29
N ARG A 130 -11.21 9.31 4.02
CA ARG A 130 -12.26 8.41 3.52
C ARG A 130 -12.96 8.96 2.28
N THR A 131 -13.36 10.23 2.31
CA THR A 131 -14.04 10.86 1.18
C THR A 131 -13.13 10.94 -0.03
N THR A 132 -11.87 11.33 0.16
CA THR A 132 -10.88 11.39 -0.92
C THR A 132 -10.65 10.01 -1.56
N LEU A 133 -10.44 8.98 -0.75
CA LEU A 133 -10.22 7.62 -1.24
C LEU A 133 -11.42 7.09 -2.03
N ARG A 134 -12.64 7.32 -1.54
CA ARG A 134 -13.87 6.94 -2.26
C ARG A 134 -14.00 7.68 -3.58
N THR A 135 -13.73 8.97 -3.60
CA THR A 135 -13.76 9.76 -4.83
C THR A 135 -12.75 9.23 -5.86
N LEU A 136 -11.54 8.85 -5.44
CA LEU A 136 -10.54 8.24 -6.32
C LEU A 136 -11.05 6.91 -6.91
N LEU A 137 -11.65 6.05 -6.09
CA LEU A 137 -12.24 4.80 -6.55
C LEU A 137 -13.38 5.04 -7.55
N ASP A 138 -14.28 5.98 -7.28
CA ASP A 138 -15.38 6.36 -8.17
C ASP A 138 -14.87 6.89 -9.52
N MET A 139 -13.70 7.52 -9.54
CA MET A 139 -13.01 7.99 -10.75
C MET A 139 -12.25 6.88 -11.50
N GLY A 140 -12.21 5.66 -10.96
CA GLY A 140 -11.45 4.55 -11.52
C GLY A 140 -9.92 4.69 -11.36
N VAL A 141 -9.49 5.55 -10.44
CA VAL A 141 -8.07 5.75 -10.06
C VAL A 141 -7.71 4.78 -8.95
N VAL A 142 -6.53 4.17 -9.02
CA VAL A 142 -6.04 3.24 -7.99
C VAL A 142 -5.31 4.01 -6.88
N PRO A 143 -5.88 4.13 -5.66
CA PRO A 143 -5.17 4.74 -4.56
C PRO A 143 -4.02 3.86 -4.09
N ILE A 144 -2.85 4.47 -3.88
CA ILE A 144 -1.68 3.83 -3.29
C ILE A 144 -1.40 4.52 -1.96
N ILE A 145 -1.73 3.84 -0.89
CA ILE A 145 -1.54 4.34 0.48
C ILE A 145 -0.15 3.92 0.99
N ASN A 146 0.53 4.83 1.64
CA ASN A 146 1.71 4.55 2.44
C ASN A 146 1.71 5.42 3.69
N GLU A 147 2.57 5.10 4.65
CA GLU A 147 2.82 5.99 5.79
C GLU A 147 3.51 7.27 5.33
N ASN A 148 3.15 8.40 5.96
CA ASN A 148 3.86 9.65 5.77
C ASN A 148 5.10 9.71 6.67
N ASP A 149 6.10 8.89 6.33
CA ASP A 149 7.35 8.78 7.07
C ASP A 149 8.04 10.13 7.32
N THR A 150 7.75 11.16 6.52
CA THR A 150 8.45 12.46 6.61
C THR A 150 8.07 13.28 7.84
N VAL A 151 6.93 12.99 8.45
CA VAL A 151 6.38 13.74 9.59
C VAL A 151 6.11 12.86 10.81
N VAL A 152 6.33 11.56 10.69
CA VAL A 152 6.13 10.60 11.78
C VAL A 152 7.30 10.69 12.76
N THR A 153 7.00 10.72 14.06
CA THR A 153 7.98 10.62 15.15
C THR A 153 8.09 9.16 15.62
N ASP A 154 9.22 8.80 16.23
CA ASP A 154 9.49 7.43 16.73
C ASP A 154 8.40 6.87 17.65
N GLU A 155 7.65 7.75 18.31
CA GLU A 155 6.63 7.38 19.28
C GLU A 155 5.28 7.02 18.64
N ILE A 156 5.05 7.37 17.37
CA ILE A 156 3.76 7.25 16.68
C ILE A 156 3.94 6.79 15.24
N CYS A 157 4.61 5.68 15.02
CA CYS A 157 4.65 5.04 13.71
C CYS A 157 3.73 3.81 13.69
N PHE A 158 3.28 3.41 12.51
CA PHE A 158 2.46 2.18 12.38
C PHE A 158 3.25 0.89 12.68
N GLY A 159 4.58 0.98 12.84
CA GLY A 159 5.46 -0.16 13.07
C GLY A 159 5.64 -1.02 11.83
N ASP A 160 4.53 -1.50 11.28
CA ASP A 160 4.47 -2.12 9.96
C ASP A 160 3.22 -1.65 9.20
N ASN A 161 3.24 -1.82 7.88
CA ASN A 161 2.10 -1.44 7.04
C ASN A 161 0.95 -2.47 7.08
N ASP A 162 1.02 -3.54 7.87
CA ASP A 162 -0.10 -4.46 8.08
C ASP A 162 -1.19 -3.78 8.90
N THR A 163 -0.81 -3.06 9.96
CA THR A 163 -1.71 -2.22 10.75
C THR A 163 -2.32 -1.13 9.87
N LEU A 164 -1.51 -0.43 9.07
CA LEU A 164 -2.01 0.56 8.11
C LEU A 164 -2.98 -0.07 7.10
N GLY A 165 -2.68 -1.29 6.62
CA GLY A 165 -3.55 -2.06 5.73
C GLY A 165 -4.92 -2.34 6.35
N ALA A 166 -4.95 -2.77 7.62
CA ALA A 166 -6.18 -3.02 8.35
C ALA A 166 -7.00 -1.74 8.58
N LEU A 167 -6.32 -0.64 8.94
CA LEU A 167 -6.97 0.67 9.11
C LEU A 167 -7.48 1.23 7.77
N ALA A 168 -6.73 1.07 6.68
CA ALA A 168 -7.16 1.44 5.34
C ALA A 168 -8.39 0.62 4.90
N ALA A 169 -8.43 -0.68 5.20
CA ALA A 169 -9.59 -1.52 4.91
C ALA A 169 -10.84 -1.04 5.63
N ASN A 170 -10.73 -0.66 6.90
CA ASN A 170 -11.83 -0.04 7.64
C ASN A 170 -12.21 1.32 7.06
N LEU A 171 -11.22 2.15 6.71
CA LEU A 171 -11.43 3.50 6.18
C LEU A 171 -12.26 3.50 4.89
N VAL A 172 -11.97 2.57 3.98
CA VAL A 172 -12.68 2.45 2.70
C VAL A 172 -13.86 1.49 2.75
N GLU A 173 -14.13 0.85 3.90
CA GLU A 173 -15.14 -0.20 4.05
C GLU A 173 -14.91 -1.34 3.04
N ALA A 174 -13.69 -1.89 3.03
CA ALA A 174 -13.33 -2.98 2.15
C ALA A 174 -14.01 -4.29 2.54
N ASP A 175 -14.38 -5.08 1.56
CA ASP A 175 -14.92 -6.43 1.77
C ASP A 175 -13.81 -7.44 2.06
N LEU A 176 -12.57 -7.14 1.60
CA LEU A 176 -11.43 -8.05 1.71
C LEU A 176 -10.11 -7.27 1.90
N LEU A 177 -9.31 -7.72 2.86
CA LEU A 177 -7.91 -7.35 3.01
C LEU A 177 -7.03 -8.55 2.62
N VAL A 178 -6.13 -8.35 1.67
CA VAL A 178 -5.10 -9.30 1.26
C VAL A 178 -3.74 -8.77 1.69
N ILE A 179 -3.00 -9.56 2.41
CA ILE A 179 -1.63 -9.23 2.84
C ILE A 179 -0.66 -10.15 2.09
N LEU A 180 0.16 -9.55 1.23
CA LEU A 180 1.26 -10.24 0.56
C LEU A 180 2.52 -10.07 1.40
N THR A 181 3.06 -11.18 1.86
CA THR A 181 4.21 -11.24 2.76
C THR A 181 5.13 -12.38 2.36
N ASP A 182 6.39 -12.34 2.81
CA ASP A 182 7.38 -13.40 2.74
C ASP A 182 7.35 -14.34 3.97
N GLN A 183 6.44 -14.09 4.90
CA GLN A 183 6.23 -14.90 6.10
C GLN A 183 5.26 -16.05 5.81
N ASP A 184 5.61 -17.26 6.30
CA ASP A 184 4.75 -18.44 6.24
C ASP A 184 3.66 -18.42 7.34
#